data_cc79b7ee9fd3c97f8d5c1b43f6466fab
#
_entry.id   cc79b7ee9fd3c97f8d5c1b43f6466fab
#
_cell.length_a   1.000
_cell.length_b   1.000
_cell.length_c   1.000
_cell.angle_alpha   90.00
_cell.angle_beta   90.00
_cell.angle_gamma   90.00
#
_symmetry.space_group_name_H-M   'P 1'
#
loop_
_entity.id
_entity.type
_entity.pdbx_description
1 polymer ?
#
loop_
_entity_poly.entity_id
_entity_poly.type
_entity_poly.pdbx_seq_one_letter_code
_entity_poly.pdbx_strand_id
1 'polypeptide(L)'
;RFSFIVLIPVVVVLAVVLTYVWPFVQSGIMALGGFINRTGNFGIFVYGSLERLLIPTGLHHLVYTPFLYTSLGGVETVGGQLLEGSRNIYYAEMADPSVAVLSQSVIWDARGISKMFGLIGACLAMYHTARPENRQKIKAILIPAAVTSFVAGVTEPIEFSFMFVAPVLFGV
;
A
#
# COMPACT_ATOMS: atom_id res chain seq x y z
N ARG A 1 -21.27 13.07 -29.50
CA ARG A 1 -22.49 12.24 -29.34
C ARG A 1 -22.23 10.77 -29.69
N PHE A 2 -21.48 10.50 -30.79
CA PHE A 2 -21.16 9.12 -31.23
C PHE A 2 -20.35 8.34 -30.18
N SER A 3 -19.42 8.99 -29.49
CA SER A 3 -18.58 8.36 -28.46
C SER A 3 -19.38 7.74 -27.31
N PHE A 4 -20.48 8.37 -26.89
CA PHE A 4 -21.33 7.82 -25.80
C PHE A 4 -22.10 6.57 -26.25
N ILE A 5 -22.53 6.52 -27.53
CA ILE A 5 -23.27 5.38 -28.09
C ILE A 5 -22.39 4.13 -28.11
N VAL A 6 -21.07 4.29 -28.35
CA VAL A 6 -20.11 3.18 -28.33
C VAL A 6 -19.65 2.87 -26.89
N LEU A 7 -19.47 3.91 -26.07
CA LEU A 7 -18.98 3.74 -24.70
C LEU A 7 -19.95 2.94 -23.83
N ILE A 8 -21.26 3.21 -23.93
CA ILE A 8 -22.27 2.53 -23.10
C ILE A 8 -22.22 1.00 -23.28
N PRO A 9 -22.34 0.44 -24.51
CA PRO A 9 -22.29 -1.02 -24.68
C PRO A 9 -20.93 -1.60 -24.28
N VAL A 10 -19.81 -0.88 -24.52
CA VAL A 10 -18.48 -1.35 -24.05
C VAL A 10 -18.42 -1.46 -22.53
N VAL A 11 -18.91 -0.45 -21.81
CA VAL A 11 -18.94 -0.48 -20.35
C VAL A 11 -19.88 -1.58 -19.84
N VAL A 12 -21.03 -1.78 -20.46
CA VAL A 12 -21.95 -2.86 -20.10
C VAL A 12 -21.30 -4.23 -20.29
N VAL A 13 -20.68 -4.47 -21.45
CA VAL A 13 -19.97 -5.73 -21.72
C VAL A 13 -18.84 -5.94 -20.69
N LEU A 14 -18.06 -4.90 -20.43
CA LEU A 14 -16.99 -4.95 -19.42
C LEU A 14 -17.54 -5.28 -18.03
N ALA A 15 -18.63 -4.64 -17.61
CA ALA A 15 -19.28 -4.90 -16.33
C ALA A 15 -19.75 -6.36 -16.22
N VAL A 16 -20.38 -6.89 -17.28
CA VAL A 16 -20.79 -8.30 -17.32
C VAL A 16 -19.59 -9.23 -17.22
N VAL A 17 -18.53 -8.99 -17.99
CA VAL A 17 -17.30 -9.80 -17.92
C VAL A 17 -16.69 -9.76 -16.51
N LEU A 18 -16.58 -8.58 -15.93
CA LEU A 18 -16.03 -8.41 -14.58
C LEU A 18 -16.89 -9.11 -13.53
N THR A 19 -18.19 -9.15 -13.65
CA THR A 19 -19.08 -9.87 -12.72
C THR A 19 -18.73 -11.36 -12.62
N TYR A 20 -18.31 -11.98 -13.73
CA TYR A 20 -17.91 -13.39 -13.75
C TYR A 20 -16.41 -13.60 -13.40
N VAL A 21 -15.54 -12.70 -13.80
CA VAL A 21 -14.09 -12.83 -13.58
C VAL A 21 -13.69 -12.42 -12.16
N TRP A 22 -14.31 -11.37 -11.62
CA TRP A 22 -13.94 -10.79 -10.33
C TRP A 22 -13.99 -11.78 -9.14
N PRO A 23 -15.00 -12.67 -9.01
CA PRO A 23 -15.02 -13.64 -7.91
C PRO A 23 -13.81 -14.57 -7.88
N PHE A 24 -13.26 -14.94 -9.05
CA PHE A 24 -12.04 -15.77 -9.13
C PHE A 24 -10.81 -14.98 -8.67
N VAL A 25 -10.69 -13.72 -9.10
CA VAL A 25 -9.62 -12.82 -8.65
C VAL A 25 -9.70 -12.62 -7.15
N GLN A 26 -10.89 -12.33 -6.63
CA GLN A 26 -11.12 -12.11 -5.20
C GLN A 26 -10.80 -13.37 -4.38
N SER A 27 -11.22 -14.55 -4.82
CA SER A 27 -10.89 -15.79 -4.12
C SER A 27 -9.40 -16.07 -4.08
N GLY A 28 -8.68 -15.77 -5.15
CA GLY A 28 -7.22 -15.86 -5.21
C GLY A 28 -6.54 -14.91 -4.22
N ILE A 29 -6.99 -13.66 -4.15
CA ILE A 29 -6.49 -12.65 -3.20
C ILE A 29 -6.75 -13.10 -1.75
N MET A 30 -7.96 -13.60 -1.47
CA MET A 30 -8.31 -14.09 -0.13
C MET A 30 -7.52 -15.34 0.27
N ALA A 31 -7.27 -16.26 -0.67
CA ALA A 31 -6.42 -17.42 -0.44
C ALA A 31 -4.97 -17.03 -0.14
N LEU A 32 -4.42 -16.10 -0.92
CA LEU A 32 -3.09 -15.53 -0.68
C LEU A 32 -3.03 -14.83 0.68
N GLY A 33 -4.01 -14.01 1.02
CA GLY A 33 -4.11 -13.35 2.30
C GLY A 33 -4.19 -14.33 3.47
N GLY A 34 -4.98 -15.40 3.33
CA GLY A 34 -5.06 -16.47 4.32
C GLY A 34 -3.73 -17.22 4.49
N PHE A 35 -2.99 -17.47 3.42
CA PHE A 35 -1.64 -18.04 3.48
C PHE A 35 -0.68 -17.11 4.23
N ILE A 36 -0.64 -15.83 3.88
CA ILE A 36 0.19 -14.81 4.52
C ILE A 36 -0.10 -14.74 6.02
N ASN A 37 -1.36 -14.71 6.42
CA ASN A 37 -1.77 -14.61 7.82
C ASN A 37 -1.35 -15.85 8.64
N ARG A 38 -1.42 -17.05 8.05
CA ARG A 38 -1.05 -18.31 8.73
C ARG A 38 0.45 -18.51 8.90
N THR A 39 1.28 -17.85 8.12
CA THR A 39 2.74 -18.05 8.11
C THR A 39 3.49 -17.11 9.08
N GLY A 40 2.79 -16.32 9.89
CA GLY A 40 3.38 -15.47 10.92
C GLY A 40 4.38 -14.46 10.36
N ASN A 41 5.58 -14.38 10.96
CA ASN A 41 6.61 -13.40 10.56
C ASN A 41 7.04 -13.55 9.10
N PHE A 42 7.05 -14.78 8.56
CA PHE A 42 7.33 -15.00 7.14
C PHE A 42 6.22 -14.43 6.26
N GLY A 43 4.97 -14.54 6.71
CA GLY A 43 3.83 -13.92 6.04
C GLY A 43 3.94 -12.40 5.97
N ILE A 44 4.39 -11.75 7.04
CA ILE A 44 4.63 -10.30 7.07
C ILE A 44 5.70 -9.90 6.04
N PHE A 45 6.77 -10.68 5.94
CA PHE A 45 7.81 -10.46 4.93
C PHE A 45 7.26 -10.60 3.49
N VAL A 46 6.50 -11.68 3.23
CA VAL A 46 5.85 -11.91 1.93
C VAL A 46 4.88 -10.78 1.59
N TYR A 47 4.06 -10.36 2.56
CA TYR A 47 3.14 -9.24 2.42
C TYR A 47 3.84 -7.95 2.00
N GLY A 48 4.87 -7.55 2.75
CA GLY A 48 5.64 -6.33 2.45
C GLY A 48 6.36 -6.40 1.10
N SER A 49 6.91 -7.56 0.75
CA SER A 49 7.58 -7.79 -0.53
C SER A 49 6.62 -7.71 -1.71
N LEU A 50 5.44 -8.35 -1.61
CA LEU A 50 4.41 -8.29 -2.65
C LEU A 50 3.85 -6.88 -2.81
N GLU A 51 3.61 -6.17 -1.72
CA GLU A 51 3.17 -4.77 -1.76
C GLU A 51 4.15 -3.94 -2.58
N ARG A 52 5.45 -4.07 -2.33
CA ARG A 52 6.49 -3.32 -3.04
C ARG A 52 6.64 -3.73 -4.49
N LEU A 53 6.69 -5.02 -4.78
CA LEU A 53 6.83 -5.53 -6.15
C LEU A 53 5.65 -5.18 -7.05
N LEU A 54 4.47 -4.98 -6.48
CA LEU A 54 3.27 -4.65 -7.25
C LEU A 54 3.04 -3.15 -7.43
N ILE A 55 3.83 -2.27 -6.79
CA ILE A 55 3.73 -0.82 -6.98
C ILE A 55 3.84 -0.41 -8.45
N PRO A 56 4.80 -0.95 -9.26
CA PRO A 56 4.93 -0.59 -10.66
C PRO A 56 3.69 -0.85 -11.51
N THR A 57 2.91 -1.86 -11.13
CA THR A 57 1.67 -2.24 -11.84
C THR A 57 0.43 -1.52 -11.30
N GLY A 58 0.54 -0.82 -10.15
CA GLY A 58 -0.59 -0.25 -9.43
C GLY A 58 -1.46 -1.27 -8.69
N LEU A 59 -1.12 -2.57 -8.78
CA LEU A 59 -1.92 -3.65 -8.18
C LEU A 59 -1.63 -3.90 -6.69
N HIS A 60 -0.70 -3.16 -6.09
CA HIS A 60 -0.37 -3.27 -4.66
C HIS A 60 -1.60 -3.07 -3.75
N HIS A 61 -2.58 -2.27 -4.17
CA HIS A 61 -3.85 -2.10 -3.47
C HIS A 61 -4.61 -3.41 -3.26
N LEU A 62 -4.52 -4.35 -4.21
CA LEU A 62 -5.19 -5.66 -4.11
C LEU A 62 -4.62 -6.52 -2.98
N VAL A 63 -3.33 -6.34 -2.66
CA VAL A 63 -2.67 -7.10 -1.59
C VAL A 63 -3.04 -6.54 -0.22
N TYR A 64 -2.92 -5.23 -0.01
CA TYR A 64 -3.08 -4.70 1.34
C TYR A 64 -4.53 -4.38 1.75
N THR A 65 -5.40 -4.05 0.80
CA THR A 65 -6.79 -3.67 1.11
C THR A 65 -7.55 -4.75 1.91
N PRO A 66 -7.43 -6.04 1.60
CA PRO A 66 -8.07 -7.08 2.42
C PRO A 66 -7.62 -7.08 3.88
N PHE A 67 -6.32 -6.86 4.14
CA PHE A 67 -5.81 -6.78 5.51
C PHE A 67 -6.27 -5.52 6.23
N LEU A 68 -6.48 -4.42 5.52
CA LEU A 68 -6.92 -3.17 6.14
C LEU A 68 -8.40 -3.19 6.54
N TYR A 69 -9.27 -3.87 5.77
CA TYR A 69 -10.72 -3.70 5.87
C TYR A 69 -11.52 -4.99 6.04
N THR A 70 -10.89 -6.15 6.06
CA THR A 70 -11.58 -7.44 6.28
C THR A 70 -11.00 -8.21 7.46
N SER A 71 -11.65 -9.28 7.86
CA SER A 71 -11.21 -10.18 8.94
C SER A 71 -9.81 -10.78 8.74
N LEU A 72 -9.23 -10.72 7.53
CA LEU A 72 -7.83 -11.10 7.30
C LEU A 72 -6.84 -10.24 8.08
N GLY A 73 -7.15 -8.97 8.31
CA GLY A 73 -6.33 -8.05 9.09
C GLY A 73 -6.52 -8.16 10.60
N GLY A 74 -7.41 -9.03 11.04
CA GLY A 74 -7.75 -9.24 12.44
C GLY A 74 -9.20 -8.87 12.74
N VAL A 75 -9.67 -9.38 13.88
CA VAL A 75 -10.97 -9.09 14.45
C VAL A 75 -10.79 -8.82 15.93
N GLU A 76 -11.14 -7.63 16.39
CA GLU A 76 -10.95 -7.19 17.77
C GLU A 76 -12.23 -6.52 18.31
N THR A 77 -12.41 -6.57 19.62
CA THR A 77 -13.52 -5.86 20.28
C THR A 77 -12.98 -4.63 20.97
N VAL A 78 -13.32 -3.45 20.46
CA VAL A 78 -12.89 -2.16 21.01
C VAL A 78 -14.11 -1.35 21.39
N GLY A 79 -14.15 -0.83 22.63
CA GLY A 79 -15.31 -0.07 23.11
C GLY A 79 -16.64 -0.83 23.08
N GLY A 80 -16.61 -2.19 23.14
CA GLY A 80 -17.81 -3.04 23.05
C GLY A 80 -18.32 -3.29 21.62
N GLN A 81 -17.63 -2.81 20.59
CA GLN A 81 -17.95 -3.07 19.19
C GLN A 81 -16.95 -4.07 18.59
N LEU A 82 -17.46 -5.07 17.87
CA LEU A 82 -16.64 -6.00 17.10
C LEU A 82 -16.22 -5.31 15.80
N LEU A 83 -14.91 -5.17 15.60
CA LEU A 83 -14.32 -4.51 14.45
C LEU A 83 -13.45 -5.46 13.66
N GLU A 84 -13.53 -5.37 12.34
CA GLU A 84 -12.73 -6.14 11.39
C GLU A 84 -11.80 -5.24 10.60
N GLY A 85 -10.59 -5.75 10.34
CA GLY A 85 -9.56 -5.08 9.55
C GLY A 85 -8.66 -4.16 10.37
N SER A 86 -7.37 -4.25 10.11
CA SER A 86 -6.32 -3.59 10.90
C SER A 86 -6.50 -2.08 11.01
N ARG A 87 -7.00 -1.42 9.96
CA ARG A 87 -7.20 0.03 9.96
C ARG A 87 -8.38 0.47 10.81
N ASN A 88 -9.49 -0.26 10.74
CA ASN A 88 -10.66 0.03 11.57
C ASN A 88 -10.34 -0.17 13.04
N ILE A 89 -9.62 -1.25 13.36
CA ILE A 89 -9.14 -1.56 14.71
C ILE A 89 -8.20 -0.45 15.19
N TYR A 90 -7.21 -0.07 14.39
CA TYR A 90 -6.27 1.00 14.73
C TYR A 90 -6.95 2.31 15.08
N TYR A 91 -7.91 2.77 14.27
CA TYR A 91 -8.61 4.02 14.53
C TYR A 91 -9.48 3.96 15.79
N ALA A 92 -10.11 2.83 16.04
CA ALA A 92 -10.91 2.64 17.26
C ALA A 92 -10.04 2.60 18.51
N GLU A 93 -8.91 1.86 18.48
CA GLU A 93 -7.95 1.79 19.58
C GLU A 93 -7.31 3.16 19.87
N MET A 94 -6.98 3.92 18.84
CA MET A 94 -6.44 5.29 19.00
C MET A 94 -7.46 6.27 19.58
N ALA A 95 -8.76 6.05 19.36
CA ALA A 95 -9.82 6.88 19.89
C ALA A 95 -10.23 6.51 21.32
N ASP A 96 -9.87 5.32 21.77
CA ASP A 96 -10.23 4.81 23.12
C ASP A 96 -9.10 5.07 24.13
N PRO A 97 -9.28 5.99 25.11
CA PRO A 97 -8.27 6.29 26.10
C PRO A 97 -7.92 5.12 27.03
N SER A 98 -8.73 4.08 27.08
CA SER A 98 -8.48 2.89 27.91
C SER A 98 -7.45 1.95 27.29
N VAL A 99 -7.16 2.07 25.99
CA VAL A 99 -6.19 1.25 25.27
C VAL A 99 -4.79 1.80 25.46
N ALA A 100 -4.01 1.14 26.32
CA ALA A 100 -2.61 1.51 26.55
C ALA A 100 -1.63 0.95 25.53
N VAL A 101 -1.96 -0.17 24.88
CA VAL A 101 -1.13 -0.87 23.89
C VAL A 101 -2.01 -1.31 22.74
N LEU A 102 -1.58 -0.99 21.52
CA LEU A 102 -2.28 -1.39 20.31
C LEU A 102 -2.26 -2.91 20.13
N SER A 103 -3.34 -3.46 19.59
CA SER A 103 -3.44 -4.89 19.31
C SER A 103 -2.45 -5.34 18.21
N GLN A 104 -2.15 -6.63 18.20
CA GLN A 104 -1.25 -7.20 17.19
C GLN A 104 -1.81 -7.10 15.77
N SER A 105 -3.12 -7.01 15.63
CA SER A 105 -3.81 -6.84 14.35
C SER A 105 -3.39 -5.56 13.61
N VAL A 106 -2.96 -4.53 14.33
CA VAL A 106 -2.51 -3.24 13.75
C VAL A 106 -1.23 -3.37 12.90
N ILE A 107 -0.45 -4.45 13.06
CA ILE A 107 0.81 -4.64 12.32
C ILE A 107 0.65 -4.56 10.80
N TRP A 108 -0.51 -4.95 10.28
CA TRP A 108 -0.78 -4.90 8.84
C TRP A 108 -0.94 -3.48 8.28
N ASP A 109 -1.16 -2.49 9.14
CA ASP A 109 -1.20 -1.05 8.76
C ASP A 109 0.04 -0.27 9.24
N ALA A 110 0.99 -0.90 9.92
CA ALA A 110 2.19 -0.26 10.51
C ALA A 110 3.26 0.14 9.46
N ARG A 111 2.84 0.82 8.39
CA ARG A 111 3.70 1.25 7.27
C ARG A 111 4.20 2.69 7.38
N GLY A 112 3.71 3.43 8.37
CA GLY A 112 3.99 4.86 8.52
C GLY A 112 5.46 5.19 8.69
N ILE A 113 6.21 4.43 9.49
CA ILE A 113 7.64 4.67 9.77
C ILE A 113 8.46 4.64 8.46
N SER A 114 8.25 3.62 7.63
CA SER A 114 8.93 3.49 6.34
C SER A 114 8.63 4.67 5.40
N LYS A 115 7.37 5.09 5.35
CA LYS A 115 6.91 6.20 4.50
C LYS A 115 7.42 7.55 4.98
N MET A 116 7.38 7.79 6.28
CA MET A 116 7.74 9.10 6.87
C MET A 116 9.25 9.29 7.01
N PHE A 117 10.02 8.24 7.30
CA PHE A 117 11.44 8.36 7.60
C PHE A 117 12.33 7.61 6.63
N GLY A 118 11.99 6.38 6.28
CA GLY A 118 12.80 5.54 5.40
C GLY A 118 12.97 6.15 4.00
N LEU A 119 11.87 6.57 3.38
CA LEU A 119 11.91 7.15 2.04
C LEU A 119 12.54 8.55 2.00
N ILE A 120 12.45 9.33 3.09
CA ILE A 120 13.18 10.58 3.20
C ILE A 120 14.68 10.32 3.27
N GLY A 121 15.10 9.29 4.02
CA GLY A 121 16.48 8.81 4.02
C GLY A 121 16.97 8.42 2.62
N ALA A 122 16.13 7.73 1.84
CA ALA A 122 16.40 7.40 0.45
C ALA A 122 16.55 8.66 -0.42
N CYS A 123 15.69 9.67 -0.26
CA CYS A 123 15.83 10.96 -0.95
C CYS A 123 17.17 11.65 -0.63
N LEU A 124 17.57 11.65 0.64
CA LEU A 124 18.87 12.20 1.05
C LEU A 124 20.03 11.43 0.42
N ALA A 125 19.98 10.11 0.40
CA ALA A 125 21.00 9.27 -0.24
C ALA A 125 21.09 9.56 -1.74
N MET A 126 19.96 9.62 -2.45
CA MET A 126 19.90 9.98 -3.87
C MET A 126 20.49 11.36 -4.14
N TYR A 127 20.21 12.34 -3.29
CA TYR A 127 20.77 13.69 -3.42
C TYR A 127 22.30 13.71 -3.23
N HIS A 128 22.81 13.01 -2.22
CA HIS A 128 24.23 12.98 -1.92
C HIS A 128 25.05 12.22 -2.96
N THR A 129 24.51 11.16 -3.53
CA THR A 129 25.15 10.35 -4.57
C THR A 129 25.05 10.97 -5.96
N ALA A 130 24.19 11.96 -6.14
CA ALA A 130 24.00 12.64 -7.41
C ALA A 130 25.25 13.39 -7.86
N ARG A 131 25.51 13.37 -9.17
CA ARG A 131 26.58 14.19 -9.79
C ARG A 131 26.35 15.68 -9.51
N PRO A 132 27.40 16.45 -9.20
CA PRO A 132 27.28 17.87 -8.84
C PRO A 132 26.45 18.69 -9.83
N GLU A 133 26.60 18.43 -11.12
CA GLU A 133 25.89 19.12 -12.22
C GLU A 133 24.37 18.90 -12.18
N ASN A 134 23.92 17.77 -11.65
CA ASN A 134 22.50 17.38 -11.61
C ASN A 134 21.85 17.65 -10.25
N ARG A 135 22.58 17.98 -9.22
CA ARG A 135 22.06 18.15 -7.84
C ARG A 135 20.90 19.13 -7.74
N GLN A 136 20.96 20.24 -8.47
CA GLN A 136 19.88 21.22 -8.45
C GLN A 136 18.57 20.67 -9.06
N LYS A 137 18.68 19.93 -10.16
CA LYS A 137 17.52 19.30 -10.81
C LYS A 137 16.91 18.22 -9.92
N ILE A 138 17.76 17.37 -9.34
CA ILE A 138 17.36 16.28 -8.45
C ILE A 138 16.71 16.85 -7.18
N LYS A 139 17.28 17.90 -6.58
CA LYS A 139 16.71 18.59 -5.44
C LYS A 139 15.29 19.09 -5.70
N ALA A 140 15.05 19.67 -6.88
CA ALA A 140 13.73 20.18 -7.27
C ALA A 140 12.65 19.08 -7.38
N ILE A 141 13.05 17.85 -7.66
CA ILE A 141 12.15 16.69 -7.74
C ILE A 141 11.99 16.05 -6.36
N LEU A 142 13.10 15.82 -5.64
CA LEU A 142 13.08 15.06 -4.38
C LEU A 142 12.43 15.83 -3.23
N ILE A 143 12.54 17.17 -3.15
CA ILE A 143 11.94 17.92 -2.04
C ILE A 143 10.41 17.80 -2.05
N PRO A 144 9.68 18.11 -3.15
CA PRO A 144 8.22 17.90 -3.17
C PRO A 144 7.82 16.46 -2.92
N ALA A 145 8.55 15.49 -3.48
CA ALA A 145 8.29 14.09 -3.27
C ALA A 145 8.46 13.67 -1.80
N ALA A 146 9.53 14.13 -1.14
CA ALA A 146 9.77 13.87 0.29
C ALA A 146 8.69 14.50 1.18
N VAL A 147 8.28 15.75 0.88
CA VAL A 147 7.20 16.43 1.61
C VAL A 147 5.88 15.67 1.42
N THR A 148 5.57 15.24 0.20
CA THR A 148 4.36 14.48 -0.09
C THR A 148 4.35 13.13 0.66
N SER A 149 5.48 12.43 0.70
CA SER A 149 5.61 11.19 1.44
C SER A 149 5.44 11.40 2.95
N PHE A 150 6.03 12.47 3.50
CA PHE A 150 5.96 12.75 4.93
C PHE A 150 4.56 13.18 5.38
N VAL A 151 3.92 14.09 4.64
CA VAL A 151 2.63 14.70 5.05
C VAL A 151 1.44 13.85 4.65
N ALA A 152 1.44 13.34 3.41
CA ALA A 152 0.31 12.62 2.84
C ALA A 152 0.48 11.09 2.81
N GLY A 153 1.69 10.57 3.11
CA GLY A 153 1.99 9.15 3.02
C GLY A 153 2.01 8.60 1.58
N VAL A 154 2.04 9.47 0.57
CA VAL A 154 2.10 9.10 -0.86
C VAL A 154 3.55 8.91 -1.26
N THR A 155 3.94 7.69 -1.57
CA THR A 155 5.34 7.28 -1.76
C THR A 155 5.76 7.15 -3.21
N GLU A 156 4.80 7.02 -4.11
CA GLU A 156 5.00 6.76 -5.53
C GLU A 156 5.94 7.77 -6.22
N PRO A 157 5.91 9.08 -5.93
CA PRO A 157 6.84 10.02 -6.56
C PRO A 157 8.31 9.73 -6.25
N ILE A 158 8.61 9.23 -5.03
CA ILE A 158 9.97 8.83 -4.67
C ILE A 158 10.31 7.49 -5.32
N GLU A 159 9.44 6.50 -5.20
CA GLU A 159 9.65 5.15 -5.69
C GLU A 159 9.84 5.14 -7.21
N PHE A 160 9.00 5.84 -7.96
CA PHE A 160 9.14 5.94 -9.42
C PHE A 160 10.39 6.71 -9.85
N SER A 161 10.91 7.61 -9.02
CA SER A 161 12.12 8.36 -9.35
C SER A 161 13.37 7.46 -9.49
N PHE A 162 13.42 6.33 -8.78
CA PHE A 162 14.55 5.40 -8.86
C PHE A 162 14.23 4.02 -9.41
N MET A 163 12.98 3.59 -9.36
CA MET A 163 12.55 2.27 -9.86
C MET A 163 12.91 2.04 -11.33
N PHE A 164 12.71 3.04 -12.19
CA PHE A 164 13.05 2.93 -13.61
C PHE A 164 14.54 3.10 -13.90
N VAL A 165 15.28 3.75 -13.00
CA VAL A 165 16.72 4.01 -13.15
C VAL A 165 17.55 2.88 -12.55
N ALA A 166 17.10 2.29 -11.46
CA ALA A 166 17.80 1.25 -10.73
C ALA A 166 16.83 0.14 -10.25
N PRO A 167 16.24 -0.63 -11.17
CA PRO A 167 15.21 -1.63 -10.82
C PRO A 167 15.73 -2.72 -9.87
N VAL A 168 17.02 -3.07 -9.94
CA VAL A 168 17.63 -4.04 -9.02
C VAL A 168 17.63 -3.48 -7.59
N LEU A 169 17.96 -2.20 -7.42
CA LEU A 169 17.95 -1.54 -6.11
C LEU A 169 16.53 -1.40 -5.55
N PHE A 170 15.53 -1.29 -6.42
CA PHE A 170 14.12 -1.26 -6.01
C PHE A 170 13.63 -2.63 -5.51
N GLY A 171 14.18 -3.72 -6.04
CA GLY A 171 13.80 -5.10 -5.68
C GLY A 171 14.52 -5.68 -4.45
N VAL A 172 15.50 -4.95 -3.89
CA VAL A 172 16.29 -5.34 -2.71
C VAL A 172 15.84 -4.54 -1.49
#